data_df58821b6da47bbbc344bd944b26df57
#
_entry.id   df58821b6da47bbbc344bd944b26df57
#
_cell.length_a   1.000
_cell.length_b   1.000
_cell.length_c   1.000
_cell.angle_alpha   90.00
_cell.angle_beta   90.00
_cell.angle_gamma   90.00
#
_symmetry.space_group_name_H-M   'P 1'
#
loop_
_entity.id
_entity.type
_entity.pdbx_description
1 polymer ?
#
loop_
_entity_poly.entity_id
_entity_poly.type
_entity_poly.pdbx_seq_one_letter_code
_entity_poly.pdbx_strand_id
1 'polypeptide(L)'
;MKNILIIALSLFLSTTLMAAGSDSSSASSSSMGDSLYEDAVKLVKRAGKLEKKDKTDKAKKLYAQAFNKLEKAYKSDKKNPDILNYMGFTTRKTGNFEKAEKFYLEGLSLKPNHNGINEYLGELYVQTNRIDKANERLEVLKSCNCKEYGELELIIKTKGSKVY
;
A
#
# COMPACT_ATOMS: atom_id res chain seq x y z
N MET A 1 5.69 71.26 54.45
CA MET A 1 4.67 70.57 53.71
C MET A 1 5.34 70.12 52.38
N LYS A 2 5.92 68.95 52.36
CA LYS A 2 6.58 68.40 51.15
C LYS A 2 6.11 66.99 50.97
N ASN A 3 5.29 66.80 49.92
CA ASN A 3 4.79 65.45 49.53
C ASN A 3 5.92 64.73 48.80
N ILE A 4 6.31 63.58 49.30
CA ILE A 4 7.25 62.65 48.65
C ILE A 4 6.39 61.58 47.96
N LEU A 5 6.42 61.59 46.63
CA LEU A 5 5.78 60.60 45.81
C LEU A 5 6.75 59.39 45.64
N ILE A 6 6.41 58.26 46.25
CA ILE A 6 7.17 57.01 46.05
C ILE A 6 6.57 56.29 44.85
N ILE A 7 7.32 56.23 43.76
CA ILE A 7 6.98 55.43 42.59
C ILE A 7 7.53 54.03 42.82
N ALA A 8 6.65 53.06 43.06
CA ALA A 8 7.00 51.66 43.12
C ALA A 8 7.10 51.10 41.67
N LEU A 9 8.31 50.81 41.28
CA LEU A 9 8.59 50.14 39.99
C LEU A 9 8.40 48.63 40.18
N SER A 10 7.23 48.11 39.80
CA SER A 10 7.00 46.68 39.77
C SER A 10 7.60 46.07 38.52
N LEU A 11 8.68 45.29 38.71
CA LEU A 11 9.32 44.52 37.67
C LEU A 11 8.48 43.25 37.43
N PHE A 12 7.71 43.24 36.34
CA PHE A 12 7.04 42.01 35.87
C PHE A 12 8.08 41.10 35.15
N LEU A 13 8.50 40.06 35.84
CA LEU A 13 9.33 39.01 35.29
C LEU A 13 8.38 38.03 34.54
N SER A 14 8.22 38.24 33.25
CA SER A 14 7.47 37.33 32.39
C SER A 14 8.32 36.09 32.08
N THR A 15 8.05 35.00 32.78
CA THR A 15 8.58 33.66 32.45
C THR A 15 7.77 33.14 31.29
N THR A 16 8.36 33.21 30.07
CA THR A 16 7.83 32.46 28.91
C THR A 16 8.12 30.97 29.12
N LEU A 17 7.07 30.22 29.47
CA LEU A 17 7.11 28.77 29.46
C LEU A 17 7.18 28.30 28.02
N MET A 18 8.34 27.90 27.56
CA MET A 18 8.49 27.19 26.30
C MET A 18 7.86 25.81 26.46
N ALA A 19 6.64 25.63 25.97
CA ALA A 19 6.09 24.31 25.73
C ALA A 19 6.84 23.70 24.55
N ALA A 20 7.78 22.80 24.82
CA ALA A 20 8.35 21.95 23.80
C ALA A 20 7.27 20.95 23.37
N GLY A 21 6.52 21.30 22.33
CA GLY A 21 5.60 20.38 21.66
C GLY A 21 6.42 19.32 20.93
N SER A 22 6.39 18.09 21.44
CA SER A 22 6.97 16.92 20.78
C SER A 22 6.02 16.41 19.70
N ASP A 23 6.08 17.04 18.51
CA ASP A 23 5.32 16.60 17.33
C ASP A 23 6.20 16.03 16.22
N SER A 24 7.35 15.42 16.57
CA SER A 24 8.27 14.89 15.54
C SER A 24 8.17 13.38 15.30
N SER A 25 7.29 12.65 16.00
CA SER A 25 7.22 11.18 15.85
C SER A 25 6.30 10.69 14.73
N SER A 26 5.25 11.44 14.37
CA SER A 26 4.31 11.01 13.32
C SER A 26 4.85 11.25 11.90
N ALA A 27 5.53 12.37 11.67
CA ALA A 27 6.11 12.68 10.35
C ALA A 27 7.27 11.74 9.98
N SER A 28 8.09 11.30 10.95
CA SER A 28 9.20 10.38 10.67
C SER A 28 8.71 8.94 10.42
N SER A 29 7.61 8.52 11.01
CA SER A 29 7.04 7.18 10.79
C SER A 29 6.34 7.06 9.44
N SER A 30 5.64 8.10 8.96
CA SER A 30 5.04 8.11 7.63
C SER A 30 6.10 8.11 6.54
N SER A 31 7.13 8.93 6.63
CA SER A 31 8.22 8.97 5.64
C SER A 31 9.00 7.64 5.57
N MET A 32 9.16 6.93 6.68
CA MET A 32 9.78 5.60 6.70
C MET A 32 8.85 4.54 6.09
N GLY A 33 7.56 4.63 6.32
CA GLY A 33 6.54 3.77 5.70
C GLY A 33 6.54 3.91 4.18
N ASP A 34 6.55 5.14 3.67
CA ASP A 34 6.59 5.46 2.25
C ASP A 34 7.87 4.92 1.59
N SER A 35 9.03 5.11 2.22
CA SER A 35 10.30 4.56 1.74
C SER A 35 10.29 3.02 1.68
N LEU A 36 9.70 2.34 2.67
CA LEU A 36 9.56 0.89 2.68
C LEU A 36 8.63 0.39 1.57
N TYR A 37 7.54 1.11 1.32
CA TYR A 37 6.62 0.83 0.22
C TYR A 37 7.31 0.96 -1.14
N GLU A 38 8.00 2.08 -1.39
CA GLU A 38 8.74 2.28 -2.63
C GLU A 38 9.81 1.21 -2.87
N ASP A 39 10.54 0.84 -1.84
CA ASP A 39 11.54 -0.23 -1.92
C ASP A 39 10.91 -1.58 -2.23
N ALA A 40 9.73 -1.88 -1.66
CA ALA A 40 8.99 -3.08 -1.98
C ALA A 40 8.55 -3.09 -3.46
N VAL A 41 8.05 -1.96 -3.98
CA VAL A 41 7.69 -1.81 -5.39
C VAL A 41 8.89 -2.03 -6.31
N LYS A 42 10.08 -1.52 -5.95
CA LYS A 42 11.33 -1.79 -6.71
C LYS A 42 11.66 -3.29 -6.74
N LEU A 43 11.51 -3.98 -5.60
CA LEU A 43 11.72 -5.44 -5.53
C LEU A 43 10.72 -6.21 -6.39
N VAL A 44 9.43 -5.83 -6.37
CA VAL A 44 8.38 -6.43 -7.23
C VAL A 44 8.72 -6.25 -8.70
N LYS A 45 9.10 -5.05 -9.13
CA LYS A 45 9.53 -4.81 -10.53
C LYS A 45 10.73 -5.68 -10.93
N ARG A 46 11.70 -5.86 -10.04
CA ARG A 46 12.85 -6.75 -10.29
C ARG A 46 12.44 -8.21 -10.36
N ALA A 47 11.52 -8.65 -9.49
CA ALA A 47 10.99 -10.01 -9.50
C ALA A 47 10.28 -10.32 -10.82
N GLY A 48 9.40 -9.43 -11.32
CA GLY A 48 8.74 -9.58 -12.60
C GLY A 48 9.72 -9.69 -13.78
N LYS A 49 10.84 -8.92 -13.76
CA LYS A 49 11.90 -9.08 -14.77
C LYS A 49 12.60 -10.45 -14.69
N LEU A 50 12.67 -11.07 -13.52
CA LEU A 50 13.23 -12.42 -13.36
C LEU A 50 12.24 -13.49 -13.84
N GLU A 51 10.95 -13.34 -13.59
CA GLU A 51 9.93 -14.25 -14.13
C GLU A 51 9.94 -14.26 -15.67
N LYS A 52 10.01 -13.10 -16.31
CA LYS A 52 10.15 -13.00 -17.80
C LYS A 52 11.42 -13.67 -18.35
N LYS A 53 12.35 -14.05 -17.49
CA LYS A 53 13.59 -14.79 -17.83
C LYS A 53 13.60 -16.21 -17.26
N ASP A 54 12.42 -16.76 -16.91
CA ASP A 54 12.22 -18.09 -16.34
C ASP A 54 12.98 -18.35 -15.04
N LYS A 55 13.41 -17.27 -14.33
CA LYS A 55 14.12 -17.36 -13.04
C LYS A 55 13.15 -17.31 -11.86
N THR A 56 12.15 -18.20 -11.89
CA THR A 56 11.00 -18.20 -10.98
C THR A 56 11.39 -18.26 -9.50
N ASP A 57 12.34 -19.10 -9.11
CA ASP A 57 12.76 -19.22 -7.71
C ASP A 57 13.42 -17.92 -7.19
N LYS A 58 14.21 -17.26 -8.05
CA LYS A 58 14.80 -15.96 -7.72
C LYS A 58 13.73 -14.88 -7.61
N ALA A 59 12.73 -14.91 -8.48
CA ALA A 59 11.60 -14.00 -8.41
C ALA A 59 10.80 -14.19 -7.12
N LYS A 60 10.46 -15.43 -6.74
CA LYS A 60 9.77 -15.74 -5.48
C LYS A 60 10.51 -15.21 -4.25
N LYS A 61 11.84 -15.33 -4.22
CA LYS A 61 12.65 -14.75 -3.13
C LYS A 61 12.52 -13.23 -3.04
N LEU A 62 12.48 -12.52 -4.19
CA LEU A 62 12.30 -11.08 -4.19
C LEU A 62 10.87 -10.68 -3.80
N TYR A 63 9.85 -11.44 -4.21
CA TYR A 63 8.47 -11.21 -3.75
C TYR A 63 8.33 -11.37 -2.23
N ALA A 64 8.98 -12.38 -1.65
CA ALA A 64 8.99 -12.56 -0.19
C ALA A 64 9.69 -11.39 0.52
N GLN A 65 10.82 -10.90 -0.02
CA GLN A 65 11.50 -9.71 0.52
C GLN A 65 10.63 -8.45 0.41
N ALA A 66 9.94 -8.28 -0.71
CA ALA A 66 8.99 -7.17 -0.89
C ALA A 66 7.86 -7.25 0.14
N PHE A 67 7.28 -8.43 0.34
CA PHE A 67 6.24 -8.66 1.35
C PHE A 67 6.69 -8.22 2.75
N ASN A 68 7.88 -8.60 3.18
CA ASN A 68 8.42 -8.20 4.49
C ASN A 68 8.55 -6.68 4.65
N LYS A 69 8.86 -5.95 3.58
CA LYS A 69 8.89 -4.48 3.59
C LYS A 69 7.47 -3.90 3.64
N LEU A 70 6.54 -4.48 2.88
CA LEU A 70 5.13 -4.08 2.89
C LEU A 70 4.47 -4.29 4.25
N GLU A 71 4.77 -5.39 4.95
CA GLU A 71 4.28 -5.59 6.32
C GLU A 71 4.73 -4.49 7.27
N LYS A 72 5.97 -4.01 7.12
CA LYS A 72 6.47 -2.89 7.93
C LYS A 72 5.79 -1.57 7.54
N ALA A 73 5.62 -1.30 6.24
CA ALA A 73 4.89 -0.13 5.75
C ALA A 73 3.42 -0.15 6.22
N TYR A 74 2.76 -1.31 6.15
CA TYR A 74 1.39 -1.48 6.62
C TYR A 74 1.21 -1.18 8.12
N LYS A 75 2.20 -1.45 8.96
CA LYS A 75 2.15 -1.08 10.38
C LYS A 75 2.07 0.43 10.60
N SER A 76 2.68 1.21 9.71
CA SER A 76 2.66 2.67 9.74
C SER A 76 1.39 3.26 9.12
N ASP A 77 0.85 2.61 8.08
CA ASP A 77 -0.38 3.06 7.39
C ASP A 77 -1.27 1.86 7.01
N LYS A 78 -2.15 1.49 7.94
CA LYS A 78 -3.10 0.38 7.79
C LYS A 78 -4.28 0.69 6.85
N LYS A 79 -4.47 1.95 6.48
CA LYS A 79 -5.58 2.39 5.63
C LYS A 79 -5.15 2.67 4.19
N ASN A 80 -3.97 2.21 3.79
CA ASN A 80 -3.45 2.42 2.46
C ASN A 80 -3.79 1.22 1.54
N PRO A 81 -4.72 1.37 0.60
CA PRO A 81 -5.11 0.29 -0.30
C PRO A 81 -3.97 -0.12 -1.25
N ASP A 82 -3.03 0.78 -1.58
CA ASP A 82 -1.89 0.44 -2.44
C ASP A 82 -0.93 -0.53 -1.73
N ILE A 83 -0.70 -0.37 -0.42
CA ILE A 83 0.08 -1.33 0.36
C ILE A 83 -0.60 -2.70 0.36
N LEU A 84 -1.91 -2.75 0.63
CA LEU A 84 -2.70 -3.98 0.61
C LEU A 84 -2.72 -4.65 -0.77
N ASN A 85 -2.78 -3.85 -1.84
CA ASN A 85 -2.65 -4.33 -3.22
C ASN A 85 -1.34 -5.09 -3.44
N TYR A 86 -0.20 -4.50 -3.05
CA TYR A 86 1.10 -5.15 -3.21
C TYR A 86 1.33 -6.30 -2.23
N MET A 87 0.74 -6.27 -1.03
CA MET A 87 0.74 -7.42 -0.11
C MET A 87 -0.01 -8.61 -0.72
N GLY A 88 -1.20 -8.38 -1.29
CA GLY A 88 -1.94 -9.38 -2.03
C GLY A 88 -1.16 -9.91 -3.22
N PHE A 89 -0.59 -9.02 -4.04
CA PHE A 89 0.20 -9.38 -5.21
C PHE A 89 1.40 -10.27 -4.85
N THR A 90 2.24 -9.86 -3.91
CA THR A 90 3.44 -10.60 -3.52
C THR A 90 3.09 -11.95 -2.89
N THR A 91 2.01 -12.00 -2.12
CA THR A 91 1.52 -13.25 -1.50
C THR A 91 0.96 -14.21 -2.55
N ARG A 92 0.22 -13.71 -3.55
CA ARG A 92 -0.24 -14.51 -4.71
C ARG A 92 0.93 -15.06 -5.52
N LYS A 93 1.93 -14.24 -5.81
CA LYS A 93 3.13 -14.62 -6.57
C LYS A 93 4.02 -15.65 -5.84
N THR A 94 3.89 -15.77 -4.52
CA THR A 94 4.53 -16.83 -3.72
C THR A 94 3.64 -18.07 -3.52
N GLY A 95 2.40 -18.05 -4.04
CA GLY A 95 1.51 -19.21 -4.09
C GLY A 95 0.49 -19.31 -2.94
N ASN A 96 0.43 -18.33 -2.03
CA ASN A 96 -0.56 -18.31 -0.96
C ASN A 96 -1.82 -17.53 -1.38
N PHE A 97 -2.67 -18.18 -2.18
CA PHE A 97 -3.86 -17.54 -2.76
C PHE A 97 -4.89 -17.11 -1.71
N GLU A 98 -5.09 -17.91 -0.67
CA GLU A 98 -6.04 -17.60 0.40
C GLU A 98 -5.65 -16.31 1.16
N LYS A 99 -4.37 -16.20 1.54
CA LYS A 99 -3.87 -15.00 2.21
C LYS A 99 -3.89 -13.78 1.28
N ALA A 100 -3.59 -13.97 0.00
CA ALA A 100 -3.63 -12.92 -0.99
C ALA A 100 -5.05 -12.35 -1.17
N GLU A 101 -6.06 -13.23 -1.23
CA GLU A 101 -7.48 -12.81 -1.33
C GLU A 101 -7.88 -11.96 -0.13
N LYS A 102 -7.47 -12.31 1.09
CA LYS A 102 -7.77 -11.53 2.30
C LYS A 102 -7.23 -10.09 2.19
N PHE A 103 -5.99 -9.91 1.73
CA PHE A 103 -5.43 -8.58 1.53
C PHE A 103 -6.17 -7.76 0.47
N TYR A 104 -6.52 -8.38 -0.65
CA TYR A 104 -7.28 -7.71 -1.70
C TYR A 104 -8.67 -7.29 -1.20
N LEU A 105 -9.40 -8.17 -0.50
CA LEU A 105 -10.70 -7.85 0.04
C LEU A 105 -10.63 -6.74 1.10
N GLU A 106 -9.62 -6.74 1.95
CA GLU A 106 -9.35 -5.65 2.89
C GLU A 106 -9.11 -4.34 2.15
N GLY A 107 -8.29 -4.34 1.10
CA GLY A 107 -8.03 -3.16 0.28
C GLY A 107 -9.29 -2.64 -0.43
N LEU A 108 -10.16 -3.52 -0.92
CA LEU A 108 -11.44 -3.15 -1.53
C LEU A 108 -12.45 -2.64 -0.51
N SER A 109 -12.37 -3.03 0.76
CA SER A 109 -13.20 -2.43 1.81
C SER A 109 -12.85 -0.97 2.06
N LEU A 110 -11.60 -0.56 1.81
CA LEU A 110 -11.13 0.82 1.89
C LEU A 110 -11.40 1.62 0.60
N LYS A 111 -11.21 0.98 -0.56
CA LYS A 111 -11.36 1.59 -1.89
C LYS A 111 -11.98 0.60 -2.88
N PRO A 112 -13.31 0.51 -2.96
CA PRO A 112 -14.00 -0.48 -3.80
C PRO A 112 -13.62 -0.46 -5.29
N ASN A 113 -13.32 0.70 -5.85
CA ASN A 113 -12.94 0.87 -7.28
C ASN A 113 -11.42 0.97 -7.48
N HIS A 114 -10.62 0.40 -6.59
CA HIS A 114 -9.16 0.39 -6.77
C HIS A 114 -8.78 -0.49 -7.96
N ASN A 115 -8.31 0.10 -9.07
CA ASN A 115 -8.08 -0.60 -10.33
C ASN A 115 -7.15 -1.80 -10.17
N GLY A 116 -5.95 -1.60 -9.61
CA GLY A 116 -4.98 -2.70 -9.44
C GLY A 116 -5.46 -3.82 -8.52
N ILE A 117 -6.27 -3.53 -7.48
CA ILE A 117 -6.82 -4.59 -6.63
C ILE A 117 -7.89 -5.38 -7.39
N ASN A 118 -8.80 -4.73 -8.11
CA ASN A 118 -9.83 -5.42 -8.89
C ASN A 118 -9.19 -6.30 -9.99
N GLU A 119 -8.15 -5.80 -10.66
CA GLU A 119 -7.36 -6.57 -11.63
C GLU A 119 -6.74 -7.81 -10.97
N TYR A 120 -5.91 -7.63 -9.95
CA TYR A 120 -5.14 -8.73 -9.35
C TYR A 120 -6.00 -9.73 -8.58
N LEU A 121 -7.11 -9.31 -8.00
CA LEU A 121 -8.09 -10.21 -7.42
C LEU A 121 -8.82 -11.00 -8.51
N GLY A 122 -9.12 -10.36 -9.64
CA GLY A 122 -9.67 -11.02 -10.82
C GLY A 122 -8.73 -12.10 -11.36
N GLU A 123 -7.43 -11.78 -11.50
CA GLU A 123 -6.40 -12.77 -11.87
C GLU A 123 -6.34 -13.94 -10.89
N LEU A 124 -6.37 -13.66 -9.58
CA LEU A 124 -6.40 -14.70 -8.54
C LEU A 124 -7.62 -15.61 -8.71
N TYR A 125 -8.79 -15.05 -9.03
CA TYR A 125 -9.99 -15.82 -9.27
C TYR A 125 -9.87 -16.71 -10.52
N VAL A 126 -9.25 -16.23 -11.60
CA VAL A 126 -8.93 -17.07 -12.76
C VAL A 126 -7.99 -18.21 -12.38
N GLN A 127 -6.90 -17.92 -11.65
CA GLN A 127 -5.92 -18.92 -11.19
C GLN A 127 -6.52 -19.99 -10.29
N THR A 128 -7.61 -19.65 -9.58
CA THR A 128 -8.33 -20.58 -8.68
C THR A 128 -9.64 -21.12 -9.28
N ASN A 129 -9.81 -20.99 -10.62
CA ASN A 129 -10.97 -21.44 -11.40
C ASN A 129 -12.32 -20.87 -10.94
N ARG A 130 -12.32 -19.63 -10.43
CA ARG A 130 -13.51 -18.89 -9.98
C ARG A 130 -13.87 -17.79 -11.01
N ILE A 131 -14.16 -18.22 -12.23
CA ILE A 131 -14.31 -17.32 -13.40
C ILE A 131 -15.45 -16.31 -13.21
N ASP A 132 -16.57 -16.71 -12.59
CA ASP A 132 -17.69 -15.79 -12.33
C ASP A 132 -17.24 -14.61 -11.45
N LYS A 133 -16.46 -14.86 -10.40
CA LYS A 133 -15.89 -13.80 -9.55
C LYS A 133 -14.87 -12.94 -10.29
N ALA A 134 -14.11 -13.49 -11.23
CA ALA A 134 -13.22 -12.69 -12.07
C ALA A 134 -14.00 -11.73 -12.96
N ASN A 135 -15.15 -12.18 -13.54
CA ASN A 135 -16.02 -11.31 -14.32
C ASN A 135 -16.67 -10.20 -13.49
N GLU A 136 -17.00 -10.46 -12.22
CA GLU A 136 -17.48 -9.39 -11.31
C GLU A 136 -16.41 -8.30 -11.13
N ARG A 137 -15.14 -8.67 -11.05
CA ARG A 137 -14.04 -7.69 -10.95
C ARG A 137 -13.82 -6.93 -12.26
N LEU A 138 -13.95 -7.62 -13.38
CA LEU A 138 -13.90 -7.00 -14.71
C LEU A 138 -15.00 -5.96 -14.90
N GLU A 139 -16.23 -6.25 -14.46
CA GLU A 139 -17.35 -5.30 -14.56
C GLU A 139 -17.08 -4.02 -13.74
N VAL A 140 -16.46 -4.12 -12.55
CA VAL A 140 -16.04 -2.94 -11.78
C VAL A 140 -15.04 -2.07 -12.56
N LEU A 141 -14.16 -2.68 -13.35
CA LEU A 141 -13.15 -1.97 -14.13
C LEU A 141 -13.70 -1.36 -15.43
N LYS A 142 -14.90 -1.71 -15.86
CA LYS A 142 -15.46 -1.33 -17.17
C LYS A 142 -15.48 0.17 -17.42
N SER A 143 -15.68 0.98 -16.39
CA SER A 143 -15.76 2.44 -16.49
C SER A 143 -14.44 3.17 -16.24
N CYS A 144 -13.36 2.46 -15.88
CA CYS A 144 -12.12 3.12 -15.46
C CYS A 144 -11.31 3.76 -16.59
N ASN A 145 -11.55 3.38 -17.85
CA ASN A 145 -10.71 3.73 -19.01
C ASN A 145 -9.22 3.50 -18.73
N CYS A 146 -8.89 2.34 -18.14
CA CYS A 146 -7.57 1.99 -17.62
C CYS A 146 -7.07 0.68 -18.26
N LYS A 147 -5.75 0.46 -18.22
CA LYS A 147 -5.14 -0.75 -18.78
C LYS A 147 -5.55 -2.03 -18.05
N GLU A 148 -5.84 -1.93 -16.75
CA GLU A 148 -6.23 -3.03 -15.88
C GLU A 148 -7.47 -3.77 -16.39
N TYR A 149 -8.41 -3.05 -17.03
CA TYR A 149 -9.55 -3.68 -17.69
C TYR A 149 -9.12 -4.63 -18.79
N GLY A 150 -8.29 -4.15 -19.75
CA GLY A 150 -7.84 -4.97 -20.88
C GLY A 150 -6.93 -6.12 -20.46
N GLU A 151 -6.12 -5.90 -19.42
CA GLU A 151 -5.23 -6.90 -18.84
C GLU A 151 -6.06 -8.05 -18.23
N LEU A 152 -7.05 -7.74 -17.39
CA LEU A 152 -7.94 -8.75 -16.78
C LEU A 152 -8.83 -9.44 -17.85
N GLU A 153 -9.39 -8.69 -18.79
CA GLU A 153 -10.19 -9.27 -19.90
C GLU A 153 -9.39 -10.31 -20.67
N LEU A 154 -8.13 -10.01 -20.99
CA LEU A 154 -7.25 -10.95 -21.70
C LEU A 154 -7.00 -12.22 -20.86
N ILE A 155 -6.74 -12.08 -19.57
CA ILE A 155 -6.49 -13.21 -18.67
C ILE A 155 -7.74 -14.10 -18.55
N ILE A 156 -8.94 -13.53 -18.43
CA ILE A 156 -10.20 -14.28 -18.40
C ILE A 156 -10.38 -15.05 -19.73
N LYS A 157 -10.25 -14.36 -20.88
CA LYS A 157 -10.40 -14.97 -22.21
C LYS A 157 -9.41 -16.11 -22.46
N THR A 158 -8.22 -16.02 -21.93
CA THR A 158 -7.16 -17.03 -22.12
C THR A 158 -7.08 -18.04 -20.98
N LYS A 159 -7.99 -17.99 -20.02
CA LYS A 159 -8.02 -18.83 -18.81
C LYS A 159 -6.65 -18.83 -18.10
N GLY A 160 -6.01 -17.68 -18.05
CA GLY A 160 -4.70 -17.52 -17.40
C GLY A 160 -3.50 -18.03 -18.19
N SER A 161 -3.66 -18.50 -19.43
CA SER A 161 -2.54 -18.99 -20.25
C SER A 161 -1.66 -17.85 -20.80
N LYS A 162 -2.14 -16.63 -20.84
CA LYS A 162 -1.37 -15.42 -21.18
C LYS A 162 -1.20 -14.57 -19.93
N VAL A 163 0.07 -14.30 -19.60
CA VAL A 163 0.48 -13.36 -18.54
C VAL A 163 1.32 -12.28 -19.23
N TYR A 164 1.09 -11.01 -18.94
CA TYR A 164 1.82 -9.87 -19.50
C TYR A 164 3.01 -9.45 -18.66
#